data_e8106e2ab03e384423ed51c423c00db2
#
_entry.id   e8106e2ab03e384423ed51c423c00db2
#
_cell.length_a   1.000
_cell.length_b   1.000
_cell.length_c   1.000
_cell.angle_alpha   90.00
_cell.angle_beta   90.00
_cell.angle_gamma   90.00
#
_symmetry.space_group_name_H-M   'P 1'
#
loop_
_entity.id
_entity.type
_entity.pdbx_description
1 polymer ?
#
loop_
_entity_poly.entity_id
_entity_poly.type
_entity_poly.pdbx_seq_one_letter_code
_entity_poly.pdbx_strand_id
1 'polypeptide(L)'
;MLFRSPRSSYGDYLHMLAKDDPNIIFTGAIFGADKDTILRNAWVFCLPSSMEGLPISLLEGMSYGKVCIASDITANKEALGDSGIWVKKENAEDITYALDRLYTNFENYEWQKKVNRERCERLFSWPKIAKDYIDFLSELIKK
;
A
#
# COMPACT_ATOMS: atom_id res chain seq x y z
N MET A 1 6.02 4.51 8.00
CA MET A 1 6.21 4.83 6.58
C MET A 1 7.61 4.39 6.16
N LEU A 2 7.71 3.45 5.22
CA LEU A 2 8.99 2.92 4.75
C LEU A 2 9.52 3.86 3.67
N PHE A 3 10.43 4.75 4.00
CA PHE A 3 11.09 5.60 3.02
C PHE A 3 12.35 4.94 2.48
N ARG A 4 12.32 4.62 1.21
CA ARG A 4 13.51 4.35 0.43
C ARG A 4 13.93 5.65 -0.25
N SER A 5 14.78 6.45 0.39
CA SER A 5 15.38 7.59 -0.28
C SER A 5 16.88 7.61 -0.02
N PRO A 6 17.72 7.70 -1.05
CA PRO A 6 19.01 8.32 -0.85
C PRO A 6 18.77 9.73 -0.30
N ARG A 7 19.70 10.27 0.48
CA ARG A 7 19.61 11.63 1.02
C ARG A 7 19.17 12.59 -0.08
N SER A 8 17.94 13.05 0.02
CA SER A 8 17.36 14.06 -0.86
C SER A 8 16.93 15.23 0.01
N SER A 9 16.92 16.42 -0.54
CA SER A 9 16.45 17.62 0.17
C SER A 9 15.05 17.43 0.76
N TYR A 10 14.20 16.62 0.11
CA TYR A 10 12.88 16.27 0.61
C TYR A 10 12.94 15.25 1.78
N GLY A 11 13.83 14.28 1.71
CA GLY A 11 14.08 13.34 2.82
C GLY A 11 14.58 14.08 4.07
N ASP A 12 15.53 14.99 3.90
CA ASP A 12 16.05 15.81 4.99
C ASP A 12 14.96 16.70 5.59
N TYR A 13 14.07 17.25 4.76
CA TYR A 13 12.90 18.02 5.19
C TYR A 13 11.92 17.17 6.04
N LEU A 14 11.64 15.93 5.64
CA LEU A 14 10.79 15.03 6.41
C LEU A 14 11.41 14.66 7.76
N HIS A 15 12.71 14.39 7.80
CA HIS A 15 13.42 14.17 9.05
C HIS A 15 13.37 15.38 9.97
N MET A 16 13.48 16.58 9.40
CA MET A 16 13.36 17.83 10.18
C MET A 16 11.93 17.98 10.77
N LEU A 17 10.89 17.69 10.00
CA LEU A 17 9.50 17.75 10.49
C LEU A 17 9.23 16.76 11.63
N ALA A 18 9.83 15.60 11.57
CA ALA A 18 9.59 14.52 12.53
C ALA A 18 10.56 14.50 13.72
N LYS A 19 11.55 15.42 13.76
CA LYS A 19 12.68 15.37 14.73
C LYS A 19 12.27 15.32 16.21
N ASP A 20 11.14 15.94 16.53
CA ASP A 20 10.67 16.10 17.91
C ASP A 20 9.58 15.07 18.27
N ASP A 21 9.21 14.15 17.34
CA ASP A 21 8.24 13.08 17.59
C ASP A 21 8.92 11.70 17.62
N PRO A 22 9.13 11.11 18.80
CA PRO A 22 9.79 9.81 18.94
C PRO A 22 8.96 8.64 18.38
N ASN A 23 7.67 8.86 18.02
CA ASN A 23 6.81 7.82 17.45
C ASN A 23 6.97 7.71 15.92
N ILE A 24 7.68 8.67 15.30
CA ILE A 24 7.97 8.62 13.86
C ILE A 24 9.34 7.98 13.64
N ILE A 25 9.35 6.80 13.04
CA ILE A 25 10.57 6.03 12.82
C ILE A 25 10.85 5.94 11.32
N PHE A 26 12.01 6.47 10.91
CA PHE A 26 12.54 6.30 9.57
C PHE A 26 13.42 5.06 9.53
N THR A 27 12.91 4.01 8.96
CA THR A 27 13.59 2.71 8.93
C THR A 27 14.60 2.58 7.80
N GLY A 28 14.60 3.49 6.85
CA GLY A 28 15.33 3.30 5.58
C GLY A 28 14.73 2.15 4.75
N ALA A 29 15.56 1.55 3.89
CA ALA A 29 15.14 0.42 3.09
C ALA A 29 15.15 -0.86 3.94
N ILE A 30 14.02 -1.54 4.04
CA ILE A 30 13.85 -2.81 4.77
C ILE A 30 13.45 -3.91 3.79
N PHE A 31 14.01 -5.11 3.96
CA PHE A 31 13.80 -6.27 3.10
C PHE A 31 13.65 -7.55 3.93
N GLY A 32 13.19 -8.62 3.27
CA GLY A 32 13.12 -9.96 3.85
C GLY A 32 12.29 -10.02 5.13
N ALA A 33 12.79 -10.74 6.13
CA ALA A 33 12.07 -11.01 7.38
C ALA A 33 11.68 -9.77 8.18
N ASP A 34 12.49 -8.72 8.15
CA ASP A 34 12.19 -7.47 8.86
C ASP A 34 10.99 -6.76 8.21
N LYS A 35 10.94 -6.69 6.87
CA LYS A 35 9.78 -6.17 6.15
C LYS A 35 8.53 -6.98 6.47
N ASP A 36 8.64 -8.31 6.44
CA ASP A 36 7.54 -9.21 6.74
C ASP A 36 7.01 -9.00 8.16
N THR A 37 7.92 -8.83 9.12
CA THR A 37 7.56 -8.56 10.52
C THR A 37 6.80 -7.26 10.67
N ILE A 38 7.26 -6.19 10.03
CA ILE A 38 6.57 -4.89 10.07
C ILE A 38 5.19 -4.99 9.43
N LEU A 39 5.08 -5.58 8.24
CA LEU A 39 3.81 -5.73 7.55
C LEU A 39 2.83 -6.61 8.33
N ARG A 40 3.29 -7.71 8.94
CA ARG A 40 2.43 -8.57 9.79
C ARG A 40 1.85 -7.83 10.98
N ASN A 41 2.63 -6.96 11.61
CA ASN A 41 2.25 -6.27 12.84
C ASN A 41 1.66 -4.87 12.59
N ALA A 42 1.68 -4.37 11.35
CA ALA A 42 1.09 -3.08 11.04
C ALA A 42 -0.42 -3.08 11.29
N TRP A 43 -0.92 -2.02 11.87
CA TRP A 43 -2.33 -1.78 12.08
C TRP A 43 -3.02 -1.36 10.79
N VAL A 44 -2.39 -0.45 10.03
CA VAL A 44 -2.85 0.08 8.75
C VAL A 44 -1.66 0.21 7.80
N PHE A 45 -1.91 0.09 6.51
CA PHE A 45 -0.94 0.39 5.46
C PHE A 45 -1.36 1.68 4.74
N CYS A 46 -0.43 2.62 4.57
CA CYS A 46 -0.72 3.90 3.93
C CYS A 46 0.22 4.14 2.74
N LEU A 47 -0.37 4.40 1.56
CA LEU A 47 0.36 4.74 0.33
C LEU A 47 -0.22 6.01 -0.31
N PRO A 48 0.22 7.21 0.13
CA PRO A 48 -0.27 8.49 -0.38
C PRO A 48 0.52 8.97 -1.62
N SER A 49 0.86 8.08 -2.53
CA SER A 49 1.65 8.40 -3.72
C SER A 49 0.88 9.31 -4.67
N SER A 50 1.57 10.24 -5.31
CA SER A 50 0.99 11.09 -6.38
C SER A 50 0.97 10.38 -7.74
N MET A 51 1.82 9.36 -7.94
CA MET A 51 1.91 8.57 -9.17
C MET A 51 2.40 7.16 -8.84
N GLU A 52 1.78 6.16 -9.48
CA GLU A 52 2.20 4.75 -9.46
C GLU A 52 1.95 4.13 -10.83
N GLY A 53 2.77 3.13 -11.20
CA GLY A 53 2.45 2.21 -12.30
C GLY A 53 1.64 1.02 -11.77
N LEU A 54 2.32 0.05 -11.14
CA LEU A 54 1.70 -0.97 -10.31
C LEU A 54 2.22 -0.81 -8.88
N PRO A 55 1.36 -0.50 -7.90
CA PRO A 55 1.80 -0.21 -6.54
C PRO A 55 2.14 -1.50 -5.76
N ILE A 56 3.31 -2.08 -6.03
CA ILE A 56 3.74 -3.36 -5.42
C ILE A 56 3.70 -3.31 -3.88
N SER A 57 4.12 -2.20 -3.28
CA SER A 57 4.06 -2.05 -1.82
C SER A 57 2.62 -2.10 -1.28
N LEU A 58 1.66 -1.59 -2.04
CA LEU A 58 0.24 -1.68 -1.69
C LEU A 58 -0.25 -3.13 -1.79
N LEU A 59 0.13 -3.85 -2.85
CA LEU A 59 -0.17 -5.28 -2.99
C LEU A 59 0.45 -6.11 -1.85
N GLU A 60 1.65 -5.76 -1.40
CA GLU A 60 2.25 -6.36 -0.22
C GLU A 60 1.39 -6.10 1.04
N GLY A 61 1.00 -4.85 1.31
CA GLY A 61 0.08 -4.53 2.41
C GLY A 61 -1.23 -5.32 2.35
N MET A 62 -1.83 -5.42 1.16
CA MET A 62 -3.04 -6.21 0.91
C MET A 62 -2.83 -7.70 1.20
N SER A 63 -1.71 -8.29 0.78
CA SER A 63 -1.39 -9.70 0.98
C SER A 63 -1.29 -10.08 2.46
N TYR A 64 -0.85 -9.14 3.31
CA TYR A 64 -0.84 -9.29 4.77
C TYR A 64 -2.21 -8.97 5.41
N GLY A 65 -3.24 -8.75 4.61
CA GLY A 65 -4.60 -8.45 5.10
C GLY A 65 -4.63 -7.14 5.89
N LYS A 66 -4.03 -6.09 5.38
CA LYS A 66 -4.09 -4.78 6.04
C LYS A 66 -5.25 -3.95 5.53
N VAL A 67 -5.82 -3.14 6.44
CA VAL A 67 -6.62 -1.99 6.04
C VAL A 67 -5.69 -1.02 5.34
N CYS A 68 -6.09 -0.54 4.16
CA CYS A 68 -5.22 0.27 3.31
C CYS A 68 -5.82 1.66 3.08
N ILE A 69 -5.02 2.70 3.39
CA ILE A 69 -5.25 4.07 2.96
C ILE A 69 -4.38 4.30 1.72
N ALA A 70 -4.97 4.79 0.64
CA ALA A 70 -4.21 5.11 -0.56
C ALA A 70 -4.75 6.35 -1.25
N SER A 71 -3.89 7.06 -1.97
CA SER A 71 -4.33 8.16 -2.81
C SER A 71 -5.25 7.66 -3.92
N ASP A 72 -6.23 8.49 -4.32
CA ASP A 72 -7.30 8.17 -5.25
C ASP A 72 -6.88 8.17 -6.74
N ILE A 73 -5.64 7.75 -7.00
CA ILE A 73 -5.10 7.59 -8.35
C ILE A 73 -5.52 6.25 -8.98
N THR A 74 -5.56 6.21 -10.29
CA THR A 74 -6.02 5.04 -11.07
C THR A 74 -5.34 3.75 -10.66
N ALA A 75 -4.01 3.72 -10.57
CA ALA A 75 -3.25 2.52 -10.22
C ALA A 75 -3.62 1.95 -8.84
N ASN A 76 -3.84 2.81 -7.84
CA ASN A 76 -4.27 2.38 -6.51
C ASN A 76 -5.71 1.84 -6.53
N LYS A 77 -6.60 2.48 -7.30
CA LYS A 77 -7.99 2.00 -7.47
C LYS A 77 -8.04 0.66 -8.18
N GLU A 78 -7.23 0.44 -9.19
CA GLU A 78 -7.10 -0.85 -9.86
C GLU A 78 -6.60 -1.94 -8.91
N ALA A 79 -5.65 -1.62 -8.04
CA ALA A 79 -5.13 -2.57 -7.06
C ALA A 79 -6.17 -2.90 -5.98
N LEU A 80 -6.71 -1.91 -5.26
CA LEU A 80 -7.62 -2.10 -4.12
C LEU A 80 -9.08 -2.39 -4.52
N GLY A 81 -9.54 -1.90 -5.67
CA GLY A 81 -10.97 -1.93 -6.00
C GLY A 81 -11.77 -1.11 -4.99
N ASP A 82 -12.89 -1.64 -4.52
CA ASP A 82 -13.80 -0.93 -3.62
C ASP A 82 -13.39 -0.98 -2.13
N SER A 83 -12.29 -1.64 -1.80
CA SER A 83 -11.85 -1.84 -0.42
C SER A 83 -10.83 -0.83 0.09
N GLY A 84 -10.55 0.23 -0.68
CA GLY A 84 -9.61 1.29 -0.29
C GLY A 84 -10.25 2.38 0.56
N ILE A 85 -9.47 2.94 1.47
CA ILE A 85 -9.78 4.24 2.08
C ILE A 85 -9.05 5.28 1.24
N TRP A 86 -9.83 6.10 0.55
CA TRP A 86 -9.30 7.03 -0.43
C TRP A 86 -8.97 8.37 0.18
N VAL A 87 -7.78 8.88 -0.15
CA VAL A 87 -7.34 10.23 0.19
C VAL A 87 -6.90 10.96 -1.07
N LYS A 88 -7.07 12.25 -1.12
CA LYS A 88 -6.56 13.06 -2.23
C LYS A 88 -5.03 13.03 -2.22
N LYS A 89 -4.44 12.87 -3.40
CA LYS A 89 -2.99 12.98 -3.54
C LYS A 89 -2.50 14.35 -3.06
N GLU A 90 -1.32 14.37 -2.45
CA GLU A 90 -0.68 15.59 -1.97
C GLU A 90 -1.50 16.39 -0.93
N ASN A 91 -2.39 15.70 -0.21
CA ASN A 91 -3.24 16.31 0.80
C ASN A 91 -3.04 15.63 2.17
N ALA A 92 -2.25 16.26 3.02
CA ALA A 92 -1.96 15.75 4.37
C ALA A 92 -3.19 15.78 5.30
N GLU A 93 -4.10 16.73 5.11
CA GLU A 93 -5.31 16.84 5.92
C GLU A 93 -6.26 15.68 5.66
N ASP A 94 -6.42 15.25 4.39
CA ASP A 94 -7.20 14.07 4.04
C ASP A 94 -6.63 12.80 4.68
N ILE A 95 -5.29 12.66 4.73
CA ILE A 95 -4.63 11.53 5.38
C ILE A 95 -4.90 11.55 6.88
N THR A 96 -4.76 12.71 7.51
CA THR A 96 -5.04 12.89 8.94
C THR A 96 -6.49 12.52 9.24
N TYR A 97 -7.43 13.03 8.47
CA TYR A 97 -8.85 12.72 8.64
C TYR A 97 -9.16 11.22 8.46
N ALA A 98 -8.52 10.57 7.47
CA ALA A 98 -8.68 9.13 7.26
C ALA A 98 -8.13 8.31 8.45
N LEU A 99 -6.98 8.71 9.00
CA LEU A 99 -6.39 8.06 10.17
C LEU A 99 -7.24 8.24 11.43
N ASP A 100 -7.76 9.45 11.67
CA ASP A 100 -8.64 9.74 12.81
C ASP A 100 -9.94 8.94 12.75
N ARG A 101 -10.54 8.85 11.55
CA ARG A 101 -11.73 8.01 11.34
C ARG A 101 -11.45 6.54 11.61
N LEU A 102 -10.31 6.05 11.13
CA LEU A 102 -9.89 4.67 11.41
C LEU A 102 -9.66 4.44 12.88
N TYR A 103 -8.96 5.34 13.55
CA TYR A 103 -8.69 5.21 14.98
C TYR A 103 -9.97 5.16 15.80
N THR A 104 -10.97 5.96 15.44
CA THR A 104 -12.25 6.05 16.17
C THR A 104 -13.19 4.87 15.86
N ASN A 105 -13.15 4.34 14.63
CA ASN A 105 -14.17 3.39 14.14
C ASN A 105 -13.55 2.21 13.39
N PHE A 106 -12.45 1.66 13.87
CA PHE A 106 -11.70 0.61 13.15
C PHE A 106 -12.54 -0.61 12.81
N GLU A 107 -13.46 -0.99 13.66
CA GLU A 107 -14.36 -2.13 13.47
C GLU A 107 -15.14 -2.07 12.14
N ASN A 108 -15.49 -0.84 11.71
CA ASN A 108 -16.19 -0.63 10.45
C ASN A 108 -15.32 -0.92 9.21
N TYR A 109 -14.01 -1.09 9.39
CA TYR A 109 -13.05 -1.32 8.31
C TYR A 109 -12.39 -2.71 8.37
N GLU A 110 -12.64 -3.50 9.40
CA GLU A 110 -12.02 -4.82 9.56
C GLU A 110 -12.31 -5.79 8.41
N TRP A 111 -13.48 -5.67 7.79
CA TRP A 111 -13.86 -6.47 6.63
C TRP A 111 -12.86 -6.32 5.46
N GLN A 112 -12.20 -5.15 5.34
CA GLN A 112 -11.21 -4.89 4.29
C GLN A 112 -10.02 -5.84 4.38
N LYS A 113 -9.65 -6.27 5.57
CA LYS A 113 -8.52 -7.18 5.79
C LYS A 113 -8.65 -8.46 4.96
N LYS A 114 -9.85 -9.05 5.02
CA LYS A 114 -10.16 -10.27 4.27
C LYS A 114 -10.26 -9.98 2.77
N VAL A 115 -11.03 -8.96 2.40
CA VAL A 115 -11.25 -8.60 1.00
C VAL A 115 -9.95 -8.23 0.29
N ASN A 116 -9.09 -7.45 0.92
CA ASN A 116 -7.78 -7.06 0.38
C ASN A 116 -6.90 -8.29 0.13
N ARG A 117 -6.83 -9.20 1.09
CA ARG A 117 -6.04 -10.42 0.96
C ARG A 117 -6.57 -11.31 -0.16
N GLU A 118 -7.86 -11.61 -0.17
CA GLU A 118 -8.49 -12.45 -1.20
C GLU A 118 -8.35 -11.83 -2.60
N ARG A 119 -8.49 -10.50 -2.72
CA ARG A 119 -8.28 -9.81 -3.98
C ARG A 119 -6.84 -9.92 -4.45
N CYS A 120 -5.86 -9.72 -3.56
CA CYS A 120 -4.45 -9.86 -3.89
C CYS A 120 -4.12 -11.28 -4.36
N GLU A 121 -4.55 -12.30 -3.64
CA GLU A 121 -4.34 -13.70 -4.00
C GLU A 121 -4.98 -14.06 -5.35
N ARG A 122 -6.19 -13.58 -5.61
CA ARG A 122 -6.95 -13.88 -6.81
C ARG A 122 -6.42 -13.18 -8.07
N LEU A 123 -6.01 -11.92 -7.98
CA LEU A 123 -5.69 -11.09 -9.14
C LEU A 123 -4.20 -10.88 -9.35
N PHE A 124 -3.40 -10.89 -8.30
CA PHE A 124 -2.00 -10.47 -8.34
C PHE A 124 -1.02 -11.54 -7.87
N SER A 125 -1.48 -12.77 -7.67
CA SER A 125 -0.57 -13.88 -7.35
C SER A 125 0.27 -14.29 -8.55
N TRP A 126 1.50 -14.68 -8.31
CA TRP A 126 2.40 -15.15 -9.37
C TRP A 126 1.81 -16.28 -10.22
N PRO A 127 1.16 -17.32 -9.64
CA PRO A 127 0.51 -18.37 -10.45
C PRO A 127 -0.55 -17.82 -11.40
N LYS A 128 -1.37 -16.84 -10.93
CA LYS A 128 -2.40 -16.20 -11.77
C LYS A 128 -1.77 -15.40 -12.91
N ILE A 129 -0.78 -14.56 -12.61
CA ILE A 129 -0.08 -13.75 -13.60
C ILE A 129 0.62 -14.64 -14.64
N ALA A 130 1.30 -15.69 -14.19
CA ALA A 130 1.97 -16.63 -15.11
C ALA A 130 0.97 -17.33 -16.03
N LYS A 131 -0.18 -17.75 -15.48
CA LYS A 131 -1.24 -18.35 -16.29
C LYS A 131 -1.78 -17.37 -17.34
N ASP A 132 -2.12 -16.14 -16.95
CA ASP A 132 -2.63 -15.14 -17.88
C ASP A 132 -1.66 -14.85 -19.02
N TYR A 133 -0.36 -14.80 -18.68
CA TYR A 133 0.68 -14.57 -19.67
C TYR A 133 0.81 -15.74 -20.66
N ILE A 134 0.75 -16.97 -20.17
CA ILE A 134 0.76 -18.18 -21.02
C ILE A 134 -0.49 -18.21 -21.93
N ASP A 135 -1.66 -17.93 -21.37
CA ASP A 135 -2.91 -17.93 -22.11
C ASP A 135 -2.85 -16.87 -23.24
N PHE A 136 -2.40 -15.66 -22.95
CA PHE A 136 -2.21 -14.58 -23.91
C PHE A 136 -1.23 -14.98 -25.06
N LEU A 137 -0.06 -15.54 -24.71
CA LEU A 137 0.89 -15.99 -25.72
C LEU A 137 0.32 -17.13 -26.59
N SER A 138 -0.43 -18.03 -25.98
CA SER A 138 -1.05 -19.15 -26.70
C SER A 138 -2.10 -18.68 -27.73
N GLU A 139 -2.82 -17.61 -27.43
CA GLU A 139 -3.75 -16.98 -28.36
C GLU A 139 -3.04 -16.30 -29.56
N LEU A 140 -1.87 -15.71 -29.33
CA LEU A 140 -1.07 -15.09 -30.38
C LEU A 140 -0.51 -16.11 -31.39
N ILE A 141 -0.11 -17.29 -30.90
CA ILE A 141 0.48 -18.35 -31.73
C ILE A 141 -0.58 -19.06 -32.59
N LYS A 142 -1.84 -19.04 -32.19
CA LYS A 142 -2.96 -19.64 -32.94
C LYS A 142 -3.45 -18.79 -34.13
N LYS A 143 -2.99 -17.57 -34.25
CA LYS A 143 -3.26 -16.66 -35.40
C LYS A 143 -2.16 -16.76 -36.43
#